data_f5c635741c4555213312f24be9607d66
#
_entry.id   f5c635741c4555213312f24be9607d66
#
_cell.length_a   1.000
_cell.length_b   1.000
_cell.length_c   1.000
_cell.angle_alpha   90.00
_cell.angle_beta   90.00
_cell.angle_gamma   90.00
#
_symmetry.space_group_name_H-M   'P 1'
#
loop_
_entity.id
_entity.type
_entity.pdbx_description
1 polymer ?
#
loop_
_entity_poly.entity_id
_entity_poly.type
_entity_poly.pdbx_seq_one_letter_code
_entity_poly.pdbx_strand_id
1 'polypeptide(L)'
;GGLTFEVDFSQHLDCGIFLDHRQTRAMIREMMKTAGTAKSFLNLFAYTGTATCYAADGGALHTTTVDLSKPSLEWARRNMCQNGFDGQEHEFVQADALTWITEQRRSKNRWNVIFCDVPTFSNSSRMKKASFDVQRDHAELIIGISRLLTRGGVALFSCNLRSFKPDVEKIERAGVSLEDITKETIPEDFARNQ
;
A
#
# COMPACT_ATOMS: atom_id res chain seq x y z
N GLY A 1 -12.36 11.45 10.01
CA GLY A 1 -12.26 10.90 8.69
C GLY A 1 -13.54 10.31 8.11
N GLY A 2 -14.62 10.08 8.89
CA GLY A 2 -15.91 9.58 8.37
C GLY A 2 -15.98 8.06 8.12
N LEU A 3 -14.86 7.32 8.26
CA LEU A 3 -14.82 5.87 8.10
C LEU A 3 -14.70 5.16 9.45
N THR A 4 -15.28 3.96 9.52
CA THR A 4 -15.26 3.10 10.71
C THR A 4 -14.30 1.92 10.49
N PHE A 5 -13.51 1.59 11.51
CA PHE A 5 -12.57 0.48 11.46
C PHE A 5 -12.70 -0.42 12.69
N GLU A 6 -12.60 -1.70 12.45
CA GLU A 6 -12.45 -2.68 13.52
C GLU A 6 -11.05 -2.57 14.13
N VAL A 7 -10.98 -2.57 15.47
CA VAL A 7 -9.70 -2.56 16.21
C VAL A 7 -9.75 -3.68 17.27
N ASP A 8 -8.61 -4.32 17.52
CA ASP A 8 -8.44 -5.36 18.52
C ASP A 8 -7.24 -5.01 19.41
N PHE A 9 -7.51 -4.78 20.70
CA PHE A 9 -6.49 -4.50 21.71
C PHE A 9 -6.09 -5.72 22.52
N SER A 10 -6.68 -6.88 22.26
CA SER A 10 -6.55 -8.08 23.11
C SER A 10 -5.49 -9.06 22.64
N GLN A 11 -5.22 -9.14 21.34
CA GLN A 11 -4.46 -10.24 20.74
C GLN A 11 -3.24 -9.82 19.93
N HIS A 12 -3.09 -8.54 19.56
CA HIS A 12 -2.05 -8.08 18.66
C HIS A 12 -1.34 -6.85 19.21
N LEU A 13 -0.03 -6.77 18.97
CA LEU A 13 0.77 -5.56 19.18
C LEU A 13 0.22 -4.39 18.36
N ASP A 14 -0.27 -4.71 17.15
CA ASP A 14 -0.88 -3.76 16.24
C ASP A 14 -2.40 -3.87 16.34
N CYS A 15 -3.05 -2.83 16.81
CA CYS A 15 -4.50 -2.82 17.06
C CYS A 15 -5.38 -2.85 15.80
N GLY A 16 -4.82 -3.07 14.62
CA GLY A 16 -5.56 -3.12 13.36
C GLY A 16 -5.56 -1.81 12.56
N ILE A 17 -5.00 -0.73 13.10
CA ILE A 17 -4.87 0.54 12.38
C ILE A 17 -3.55 1.25 12.75
N PHE A 18 -2.78 1.65 11.74
CA PHE A 18 -1.59 2.47 11.91
C PHE A 18 -1.97 3.96 11.90
N LEU A 19 -1.92 4.61 13.08
CA LEU A 19 -2.35 5.99 13.25
C LEU A 19 -1.38 7.00 12.61
N ASP A 20 -0.12 6.65 12.50
CA ASP A 20 0.93 7.41 11.80
C ASP A 20 0.64 7.56 10.31
N HIS A 21 -0.07 6.62 9.69
CA HIS A 21 -0.51 6.69 8.29
C HIS A 21 -1.82 7.46 8.06
N ARG A 22 -2.38 8.16 9.06
CA ARG A 22 -3.66 8.86 8.88
C ARG A 22 -3.61 9.96 7.81
N GLN A 23 -2.48 10.67 7.68
CA GLN A 23 -2.29 11.68 6.63
C GLN A 23 -2.07 11.03 5.27
N THR A 24 -1.28 9.97 5.20
CA THR A 24 -1.10 9.17 3.97
C THR A 24 -2.44 8.65 3.45
N ARG A 25 -3.28 8.10 4.33
CA ARG A 25 -4.62 7.64 3.94
C ARG A 25 -5.51 8.78 3.44
N ALA A 26 -5.47 9.95 4.09
CA ALA A 26 -6.19 11.14 3.62
C ALA A 26 -5.71 11.57 2.23
N MET A 27 -4.40 11.57 2.00
CA MET A 27 -3.78 11.86 0.71
C MET A 27 -4.26 10.87 -0.37
N ILE A 28 -4.28 9.57 -0.09
CA ILE A 28 -4.81 8.54 -1.02
C ILE A 28 -6.26 8.86 -1.42
N ARG A 29 -7.12 9.23 -0.46
CA ARG A 29 -8.50 9.64 -0.73
C ARG A 29 -8.55 10.80 -1.73
N GLU A 30 -7.78 11.86 -1.50
CA GLU A 30 -7.76 13.03 -2.38
C GLU A 30 -7.18 12.69 -3.77
N MET A 31 -6.13 11.88 -3.83
CA MET A 31 -5.59 11.39 -5.10
C MET A 31 -6.64 10.62 -5.92
N MET A 32 -7.45 9.79 -5.27
CA MET A 32 -8.51 9.04 -5.97
C MET A 32 -9.63 9.94 -6.50
N LYS A 33 -9.93 11.07 -5.87
CA LYS A 33 -10.92 12.03 -6.38
C LYS A 33 -10.50 12.60 -7.73
N THR A 34 -9.20 12.82 -7.93
CA THR A 34 -8.61 13.43 -9.13
C THR A 34 -7.98 12.41 -10.09
N ALA A 35 -7.87 11.13 -9.70
CA ALA A 35 -7.38 10.07 -10.55
C ALA A 35 -8.23 9.96 -11.85
N GLY A 36 -7.58 9.62 -12.95
CA GLY A 36 -8.23 9.51 -14.27
C GLY A 36 -9.50 8.66 -14.28
N THR A 37 -10.06 8.40 -15.44
CA THR A 37 -11.38 7.76 -15.58
C THR A 37 -11.46 6.34 -15.02
N ALA A 38 -10.36 5.57 -15.02
CA ALA A 38 -10.34 4.20 -14.53
C ALA A 38 -10.42 4.09 -12.99
N LYS A 39 -10.00 5.13 -12.27
CA LYS A 39 -10.03 5.22 -10.80
C LYS A 39 -9.70 3.90 -10.09
N SER A 40 -8.56 3.31 -10.45
CA SER A 40 -8.11 2.02 -9.92
C SER A 40 -7.02 2.20 -8.86
N PHE A 41 -7.15 1.46 -7.76
CA PHE A 41 -6.23 1.51 -6.62
C PHE A 41 -5.66 0.13 -6.30
N LEU A 42 -4.36 0.07 -6.03
CA LEU A 42 -3.66 -1.14 -5.56
C LEU A 42 -3.05 -0.88 -4.18
N ASN A 43 -3.35 -1.77 -3.25
CA ASN A 43 -2.77 -1.78 -1.90
C ASN A 43 -1.90 -3.02 -1.74
N LEU A 44 -0.61 -2.84 -1.56
CA LEU A 44 0.38 -3.91 -1.37
C LEU A 44 0.84 -3.93 0.09
N PHE A 45 1.03 -5.13 0.65
CA PHE A 45 1.26 -5.34 2.09
C PHE A 45 0.12 -4.73 2.92
N ALA A 46 -1.10 -5.02 2.48
CA ALA A 46 -2.27 -4.21 2.79
C ALA A 46 -2.75 -4.32 4.24
N TYR A 47 -2.32 -5.35 4.99
CA TYR A 47 -2.76 -5.61 6.36
C TYR A 47 -4.29 -5.59 6.46
N THR A 48 -4.88 -4.76 7.30
CA THR A 48 -6.32 -4.65 7.52
C THR A 48 -7.05 -3.78 6.48
N GLY A 49 -6.36 -3.38 5.40
CA GLY A 49 -6.97 -2.68 4.26
C GLY A 49 -7.46 -1.26 4.53
N THR A 50 -6.99 -0.60 5.59
CA THR A 50 -7.47 0.75 5.92
C THR A 50 -7.22 1.77 4.79
N ALA A 51 -6.08 1.64 4.06
CA ALA A 51 -5.80 2.49 2.90
C ALA A 51 -6.77 2.21 1.75
N THR A 52 -7.19 0.95 1.56
CA THR A 52 -8.20 0.58 0.55
C THR A 52 -9.55 1.23 0.83
N CYS A 53 -9.97 1.27 2.11
CA CYS A 53 -11.22 1.96 2.49
C CYS A 53 -11.17 3.46 2.14
N TYR A 54 -10.03 4.13 2.38
CA TYR A 54 -9.86 5.53 2.01
C TYR A 54 -9.83 5.74 0.49
N ALA A 55 -9.26 4.80 -0.26
CA ALA A 55 -9.29 4.84 -1.72
C ALA A 55 -10.72 4.69 -2.27
N ALA A 56 -11.50 3.75 -1.73
CA ALA A 56 -12.90 3.54 -2.10
C ALA A 56 -13.75 4.77 -1.77
N ASP A 57 -13.59 5.37 -0.57
CA ASP A 57 -14.26 6.61 -0.16
C ASP A 57 -13.84 7.83 -1.03
N GLY A 58 -12.63 7.80 -1.59
CA GLY A 58 -12.15 8.75 -2.59
C GLY A 58 -12.71 8.52 -4.01
N GLY A 59 -13.56 7.50 -4.18
CA GLY A 59 -14.23 7.19 -5.44
C GLY A 59 -13.46 6.22 -6.32
N ALA A 60 -12.60 5.35 -5.76
CA ALA A 60 -12.00 4.26 -6.50
C ALA A 60 -13.10 3.33 -7.04
N LEU A 61 -13.13 3.13 -8.37
CA LEU A 61 -14.07 2.22 -9.03
C LEU A 61 -13.64 0.77 -8.92
N HIS A 62 -12.32 0.54 -8.82
CA HIS A 62 -11.75 -0.80 -8.64
C HIS A 62 -10.62 -0.72 -7.63
N THR A 63 -10.59 -1.66 -6.68
CA THR A 63 -9.47 -1.80 -5.75
C THR A 63 -8.96 -3.22 -5.74
N THR A 64 -7.64 -3.38 -5.65
CA THR A 64 -6.97 -4.66 -5.44
C THR A 64 -6.17 -4.59 -4.15
N THR A 65 -6.50 -5.45 -3.19
CA THR A 65 -5.90 -5.49 -1.85
C THR A 65 -5.09 -6.77 -1.73
N VAL A 66 -3.76 -6.65 -1.64
CA VAL A 66 -2.83 -7.79 -1.65
C VAL A 66 -2.12 -7.91 -0.33
N ASP A 67 -2.23 -9.07 0.32
CA ASP A 67 -1.50 -9.42 1.52
C ASP A 67 -1.23 -10.93 1.59
N LEU A 68 -0.15 -11.32 2.27
CA LEU A 68 0.19 -12.72 2.47
C LEU A 68 -0.69 -13.38 3.55
N SER A 69 -1.17 -12.59 4.49
CA SER A 69 -1.94 -13.02 5.65
C SER A 69 -3.44 -13.12 5.32
N LYS A 70 -3.97 -14.34 5.29
CA LYS A 70 -5.41 -14.55 5.14
C LYS A 70 -6.24 -13.86 6.24
N PRO A 71 -5.87 -13.97 7.54
CA PRO A 71 -6.60 -13.24 8.60
C PRO A 71 -6.63 -11.72 8.39
N SER A 72 -5.53 -11.13 7.93
CA SER A 72 -5.47 -9.69 7.63
C SER A 72 -6.42 -9.32 6.48
N LEU A 73 -6.48 -10.13 5.43
CA LEU A 73 -7.42 -9.90 4.31
C LEU A 73 -8.89 -10.07 4.72
N GLU A 74 -9.19 -11.02 5.61
CA GLU A 74 -10.53 -11.16 6.17
C GLU A 74 -10.92 -9.94 7.00
N TRP A 75 -9.97 -9.38 7.76
CA TRP A 75 -10.17 -8.13 8.48
C TRP A 75 -10.37 -6.94 7.52
N ALA A 76 -9.55 -6.86 6.45
CA ALA A 76 -9.71 -5.85 5.42
C ALA A 76 -11.11 -5.91 4.76
N ARG A 77 -11.64 -7.12 4.50
CA ARG A 77 -13.01 -7.28 3.98
C ARG A 77 -14.06 -6.74 4.96
N ARG A 78 -13.92 -7.03 6.27
CA ARG A 78 -14.84 -6.50 7.28
C ARG A 78 -14.79 -4.98 7.35
N ASN A 79 -13.58 -4.39 7.29
CA ASN A 79 -13.42 -2.94 7.25
C ASN A 79 -14.06 -2.31 6.01
N MET A 80 -13.92 -2.92 4.84
CA MET A 80 -14.57 -2.45 3.61
C MET A 80 -16.09 -2.56 3.72
N CYS A 81 -16.61 -3.70 4.16
CA CYS A 81 -18.04 -3.94 4.31
C CYS A 81 -18.69 -2.97 5.31
N GLN A 82 -18.06 -2.70 6.46
CA GLN A 82 -18.56 -1.74 7.47
C GLN A 82 -18.71 -0.32 6.92
N ASN A 83 -17.98 0.01 5.87
CA ASN A 83 -18.01 1.30 5.22
C ASN A 83 -18.85 1.31 3.92
N GLY A 84 -19.58 0.21 3.63
CA GLY A 84 -20.44 0.10 2.45
C GLY A 84 -19.71 -0.19 1.14
N PHE A 85 -18.48 -0.69 1.20
CA PHE A 85 -17.66 -1.06 0.04
C PHE A 85 -17.55 -2.59 -0.07
N ASP A 86 -18.66 -3.27 -0.30
CA ASP A 86 -18.77 -4.74 -0.36
C ASP A 86 -18.97 -5.29 -1.79
N GLY A 87 -18.81 -4.44 -2.81
CA GLY A 87 -18.95 -4.79 -4.20
C GLY A 87 -17.83 -5.70 -4.73
N GLN A 88 -18.12 -6.41 -5.82
CA GLN A 88 -17.17 -7.34 -6.46
C GLN A 88 -15.98 -6.64 -7.13
N GLU A 89 -16.08 -5.34 -7.36
CA GLU A 89 -15.02 -4.47 -7.87
C GLU A 89 -13.86 -4.29 -6.88
N HIS A 90 -14.05 -4.68 -5.61
CA HIS A 90 -13.05 -4.65 -4.56
C HIS A 90 -12.45 -6.04 -4.34
N GLU A 91 -11.33 -6.30 -5.00
CA GLU A 91 -10.65 -7.59 -4.96
C GLU A 91 -9.69 -7.71 -3.76
N PHE A 92 -9.63 -8.93 -3.18
CA PHE A 92 -8.69 -9.28 -2.12
C PHE A 92 -7.89 -10.51 -2.54
N VAL A 93 -6.58 -10.35 -2.62
CA VAL A 93 -5.67 -11.36 -3.15
C VAL A 93 -4.72 -11.83 -2.06
N GLN A 94 -4.80 -13.10 -1.69
CA GLN A 94 -3.82 -13.70 -0.79
C GLN A 94 -2.60 -14.12 -1.59
N ALA A 95 -1.53 -13.30 -1.51
CA ALA A 95 -0.29 -13.56 -2.23
C ALA A 95 0.92 -12.93 -1.53
N ASP A 96 2.10 -13.48 -1.80
CA ASP A 96 3.36 -12.76 -1.56
C ASP A 96 3.46 -11.60 -2.55
N ALA A 97 3.44 -10.37 -2.05
CA ALA A 97 3.40 -9.15 -2.85
C ALA A 97 4.54 -9.05 -3.86
N LEU A 98 5.75 -9.48 -3.51
CA LEU A 98 6.91 -9.43 -4.41
C LEU A 98 6.75 -10.37 -5.62
N THR A 99 6.28 -11.59 -5.34
CA THR A 99 5.97 -12.58 -6.39
C THR A 99 4.82 -12.08 -7.24
N TRP A 100 3.76 -11.59 -6.61
CA TRP A 100 2.56 -11.10 -7.28
C TRP A 100 2.86 -9.91 -8.22
N ILE A 101 3.66 -8.92 -7.78
CA ILE A 101 4.12 -7.81 -8.63
C ILE A 101 4.82 -8.35 -9.88
N THR A 102 5.69 -9.34 -9.72
CA THR A 102 6.44 -9.94 -10.85
C THR A 102 5.49 -10.61 -11.85
N GLU A 103 4.46 -11.28 -11.37
CA GLU A 103 3.43 -11.93 -12.20
C GLU A 103 2.56 -10.87 -12.90
N GLN A 104 2.13 -9.81 -12.18
CA GLN A 104 1.30 -8.74 -12.73
C GLN A 104 2.00 -7.92 -13.82
N ARG A 105 3.33 -7.84 -13.83
CA ARG A 105 4.06 -7.18 -14.93
C ARG A 105 3.77 -7.79 -16.30
N ARG A 106 3.36 -9.06 -16.35
CA ARG A 106 2.98 -9.76 -17.58
C ARG A 106 1.51 -9.59 -17.93
N SER A 107 0.69 -9.12 -17.01
CA SER A 107 -0.73 -8.81 -17.24
C SER A 107 -0.90 -7.44 -17.91
N LYS A 108 -2.14 -7.14 -18.33
CA LYS A 108 -2.51 -5.81 -18.83
C LYS A 108 -3.04 -4.90 -17.73
N ASN A 109 -3.19 -5.40 -16.51
CA ASN A 109 -3.73 -4.63 -15.39
C ASN A 109 -2.78 -3.50 -14.99
N ARG A 110 -3.32 -2.31 -14.81
CA ARG A 110 -2.60 -1.11 -14.38
C ARG A 110 -3.47 -0.31 -13.43
N TRP A 111 -2.83 0.39 -12.50
CA TRP A 111 -3.51 1.15 -11.46
C TRP A 111 -3.14 2.62 -11.52
N ASN A 112 -4.10 3.49 -11.20
CA ASN A 112 -3.89 4.95 -11.15
C ASN A 112 -3.10 5.34 -9.91
N VAL A 113 -3.41 4.70 -8.78
CA VAL A 113 -2.72 4.93 -7.51
C VAL A 113 -2.33 3.59 -6.89
N ILE A 114 -1.07 3.47 -6.47
CA ILE A 114 -0.56 2.30 -5.76
C ILE A 114 -0.05 2.74 -4.39
N PHE A 115 -0.44 2.06 -3.34
CA PHE A 115 0.16 2.19 -2.01
C PHE A 115 0.93 0.93 -1.67
N CYS A 116 2.16 1.09 -1.21
CA CYS A 116 3.07 0.01 -0.86
C CYS A 116 3.78 0.35 0.45
N ASP A 117 3.26 -0.17 1.55
CA ASP A 117 3.82 0.01 2.90
C ASP A 117 4.55 -1.27 3.30
N VAL A 118 5.85 -1.29 3.02
CA VAL A 118 6.64 -2.52 3.18
C VAL A 118 7.12 -2.72 4.61
N PRO A 119 7.13 -3.98 5.11
CA PRO A 119 7.80 -4.28 6.36
C PRO A 119 9.31 -4.05 6.22
N THR A 120 9.97 -3.64 7.30
CA THR A 120 11.44 -3.50 7.34
C THR A 120 12.14 -4.81 6.98
N PHE A 121 11.59 -5.91 7.49
CA PHE A 121 12.06 -7.29 7.28
C PHE A 121 10.90 -8.24 7.10
N SER A 122 11.03 -9.19 6.19
CA SER A 122 10.09 -10.31 6.08
C SER A 122 10.82 -11.63 5.87
N ASN A 123 10.58 -12.58 6.79
CA ASN A 123 11.15 -13.93 6.79
C ASN A 123 10.06 -15.01 6.76
N SER A 124 8.96 -14.76 6.11
CA SER A 124 7.87 -15.74 6.07
C SER A 124 8.30 -17.00 5.30
N SER A 125 8.11 -18.19 5.88
CA SER A 125 8.28 -19.48 5.22
C SER A 125 7.37 -19.66 3.98
N ARG A 126 6.38 -18.77 3.82
CA ARG A 126 5.48 -18.72 2.66
C ARG A 126 6.00 -17.85 1.52
N MET A 127 7.11 -17.12 1.73
CA MET A 127 7.76 -16.34 0.67
C MET A 127 8.56 -17.27 -0.25
N LYS A 128 8.47 -17.06 -1.55
CA LYS A 128 9.28 -17.78 -2.53
C LYS A 128 10.75 -17.37 -2.53
N LYS A 129 11.07 -16.14 -2.04
CA LYS A 129 12.45 -15.68 -1.79
C LYS A 129 12.79 -15.86 -0.30
N ALA A 130 14.04 -16.20 -0.01
CA ALA A 130 14.51 -16.54 1.33
C ALA A 130 14.34 -15.42 2.38
N SER A 131 14.39 -14.15 2.00
CA SER A 131 14.13 -12.99 2.87
C SER A 131 13.98 -11.71 2.04
N PHE A 132 13.16 -10.78 2.52
CA PHE A 132 13.08 -9.42 2.04
C PHE A 132 13.73 -8.48 3.05
N ASP A 133 14.54 -7.55 2.57
CA ASP A 133 15.16 -6.47 3.34
C ASP A 133 14.92 -5.18 2.58
N VAL A 134 14.24 -4.20 3.21
CA VAL A 134 13.82 -2.97 2.55
C VAL A 134 15.02 -2.16 2.05
N GLN A 135 16.12 -2.08 2.83
CA GLN A 135 17.29 -1.31 2.40
C GLN A 135 17.98 -1.94 1.17
N ARG A 136 17.99 -3.27 1.09
CA ARG A 136 18.60 -4.00 -0.03
C ARG A 136 17.70 -4.04 -1.27
N ASP A 137 16.39 -4.24 -1.07
CA ASP A 137 15.49 -4.69 -2.14
C ASP A 137 14.55 -3.57 -2.65
N HIS A 138 14.50 -2.40 -1.98
CA HIS A 138 13.53 -1.33 -2.28
C HIS A 138 13.59 -0.84 -3.73
N ALA A 139 14.79 -0.69 -4.30
CA ALA A 139 14.93 -0.12 -5.64
C ALA A 139 14.25 -1.03 -6.69
N GLU A 140 14.48 -2.36 -6.63
CA GLU A 140 13.81 -3.31 -7.51
C GLU A 140 12.29 -3.34 -7.29
N LEU A 141 11.86 -3.21 -6.04
CA LEU A 141 10.44 -3.15 -5.70
C LEU A 141 9.78 -1.90 -6.27
N ILE A 142 10.36 -0.71 -6.06
CA ILE A 142 9.83 0.56 -6.58
C ILE A 142 9.78 0.55 -8.11
N ILE A 143 10.84 0.06 -8.78
CA ILE A 143 10.85 -0.13 -10.23
C ILE A 143 9.77 -1.14 -10.67
N GLY A 144 9.58 -2.22 -9.91
CA GLY A 144 8.53 -3.20 -10.17
C GLY A 144 7.13 -2.60 -10.11
N ILE A 145 6.86 -1.83 -9.07
CA ILE A 145 5.58 -1.14 -8.83
C ILE A 145 5.31 -0.08 -9.91
N SER A 146 6.33 0.71 -10.28
CA SER A 146 6.16 1.77 -11.29
C SER A 146 5.66 1.24 -12.63
N ARG A 147 6.01 0.00 -12.97
CA ARG A 147 5.55 -0.67 -14.21
C ARG A 147 4.11 -1.16 -14.15
N LEU A 148 3.49 -1.13 -12.99
CA LEU A 148 2.08 -1.43 -12.78
C LEU A 148 1.21 -0.16 -12.82
N LEU A 149 1.79 1.02 -12.93
CA LEU A 149 1.06 2.27 -13.02
C LEU A 149 0.46 2.50 -14.41
N THR A 150 -0.69 3.13 -14.44
CA THR A 150 -1.20 3.78 -15.66
C THR A 150 -0.31 4.95 -16.05
N ARG A 151 -0.46 5.46 -17.27
CA ARG A 151 0.20 6.71 -17.66
C ARG A 151 -0.27 7.86 -16.76
N GLY A 152 0.67 8.53 -16.09
CA GLY A 152 0.37 9.58 -15.11
C GLY A 152 -0.11 9.07 -13.76
N GLY A 153 -0.05 7.74 -13.52
CA GLY A 153 -0.33 7.17 -12.22
C GLY A 153 0.79 7.44 -11.21
N VAL A 154 0.48 7.33 -9.93
CA VAL A 154 1.39 7.61 -8.81
C VAL A 154 1.45 6.43 -7.86
N ALA A 155 2.66 6.11 -7.36
CA ALA A 155 2.86 5.16 -6.28
C ALA A 155 3.35 5.86 -5.03
N LEU A 156 2.73 5.56 -3.89
CA LEU A 156 3.21 5.93 -2.57
C LEU A 156 3.96 4.73 -1.99
N PHE A 157 5.24 4.91 -1.70
CA PHE A 157 6.08 3.91 -1.04
C PHE A 157 6.37 4.34 0.38
N SER A 158 6.21 3.45 1.34
CA SER A 158 6.47 3.69 2.76
C SER A 158 7.23 2.53 3.39
N CYS A 159 8.07 2.82 4.38
CA CYS A 159 8.70 1.83 5.25
C CYS A 159 9.04 2.43 6.61
N ASN A 160 9.15 1.57 7.65
CA ASN A 160 9.44 1.99 9.03
C ASN A 160 10.94 2.01 9.38
N LEU A 161 11.84 1.86 8.41
CA LEU A 161 13.27 1.87 8.65
C LEU A 161 13.79 3.31 8.79
N ARG A 162 14.11 3.75 10.02
CA ARG A 162 14.61 5.12 10.29
C ARG A 162 15.88 5.49 9.52
N SER A 163 16.74 4.52 9.27
CA SER A 163 17.99 4.72 8.52
C SER A 163 17.83 4.49 7.01
N PHE A 164 16.60 4.42 6.52
CA PHE A 164 16.31 4.17 5.11
C PHE A 164 16.93 5.24 4.21
N LYS A 165 17.65 4.76 3.19
CA LYS A 165 18.23 5.61 2.16
C LYS A 165 17.87 5.03 0.80
N PRO A 166 17.04 5.73 0.01
CA PRO A 166 16.68 5.27 -1.31
C PRO A 166 17.90 5.29 -2.26
N ASP A 167 18.02 4.27 -3.10
CA ASP A 167 18.96 4.25 -4.22
C ASP A 167 18.35 5.04 -5.39
N VAL A 168 18.40 6.37 -5.23
CA VAL A 168 17.82 7.33 -6.18
C VAL A 168 18.39 7.12 -7.56
N GLU A 169 19.72 6.95 -7.67
CA GLU A 169 20.40 6.81 -8.95
C GLU A 169 19.89 5.59 -9.73
N LYS A 170 19.74 4.44 -9.08
CA LYS A 170 19.23 3.22 -9.71
C LYS A 170 17.77 3.36 -10.14
N ILE A 171 16.95 4.01 -9.32
CA ILE A 171 15.53 4.19 -9.58
C ILE A 171 15.33 5.18 -10.74
N GLU A 172 16.05 6.31 -10.75
CA GLU A 172 15.97 7.31 -11.83
C GLU A 172 16.49 6.77 -13.16
N ARG A 173 17.55 5.96 -13.17
CA ARG A 173 18.03 5.26 -14.38
C ARG A 173 16.96 4.34 -14.99
N ALA A 174 16.03 3.85 -14.19
CA ALA A 174 14.92 3.05 -14.68
C ALA A 174 13.74 3.90 -15.20
N GLY A 175 13.87 5.24 -15.20
CA GLY A 175 12.86 6.19 -15.68
C GLY A 175 11.78 6.50 -14.65
N VAL A 176 12.06 6.32 -13.37
CA VAL A 176 11.13 6.62 -12.26
C VAL A 176 11.61 7.86 -11.52
N SER A 177 10.78 8.88 -11.41
CA SER A 177 11.04 10.04 -10.57
C SER A 177 10.58 9.79 -9.13
N LEU A 178 11.37 10.28 -8.18
CA LEU A 178 11.06 10.19 -6.75
C LEU A 178 10.83 11.58 -6.16
N GLU A 179 9.88 11.66 -5.26
CA GLU A 179 9.62 12.84 -4.43
C GLU A 179 9.52 12.39 -2.97
N ASP A 180 10.27 13.04 -2.08
CA ASP A 180 10.20 12.77 -0.66
C ASP A 180 9.07 13.63 -0.03
N ILE A 181 8.00 12.94 0.34
CA ILE A 181 6.82 13.52 0.98
C ILE A 181 6.71 13.17 2.46
N THR A 182 7.81 12.78 3.09
CA THR A 182 7.83 12.33 4.50
C THR A 182 7.25 13.41 5.43
N LYS A 183 7.61 14.68 5.21
CA LYS A 183 7.14 15.80 6.05
C LYS A 183 5.63 16.05 5.94
N GLU A 184 5.06 15.78 4.77
CA GLU A 184 3.64 15.97 4.49
C GLU A 184 2.79 14.81 5.03
N THR A 185 3.40 13.64 5.20
CA THR A 185 2.68 12.39 5.54
C THR A 185 2.82 11.97 6.98
N ILE A 186 3.84 12.45 7.70
CA ILE A 186 4.01 12.16 9.13
C ILE A 186 3.19 13.15 9.96
N PRO A 187 2.22 12.66 10.76
CA PRO A 187 1.45 13.51 11.63
C PRO A 187 2.30 14.15 12.73
N GLU A 188 1.95 15.35 13.16
CA GLU A 188 2.71 16.16 14.13
C GLU A 188 3.01 15.43 15.44
N ASP A 189 2.06 14.64 15.96
CA ASP A 189 2.20 13.84 17.18
C ASP A 189 3.18 12.67 17.02
N PHE A 190 3.48 12.24 15.78
CA PHE A 190 4.49 11.23 15.47
C PHE A 190 5.86 11.85 15.08
N ALA A 191 5.91 13.13 14.70
CA ALA A 191 7.14 13.78 14.25
C ALA A 191 8.22 13.90 15.34
N ARG A 192 7.86 13.83 16.62
CA ARG A 192 8.80 13.91 17.76
C ARG A 192 9.65 12.66 17.98
N ASN A 193 9.34 11.57 17.30
CA ASN A 193 10.00 10.27 17.45
C ASN A 193 10.92 9.92 16.27
N GLN A 194 11.31 10.91 15.47
CA GLN A 194 12.23 10.78 14.33
C GLN A 194 13.68 11.00 14.70
#